data_cf90f6051764e49c61026754f8789407
#
_entry.id   cf90f6051764e49c61026754f8789407
#
_cell.length_a   1.000
_cell.length_b   1.000
_cell.length_c   1.000
_cell.angle_alpha   90.00
_cell.angle_beta   90.00
_cell.angle_gamma   90.00
#
_symmetry.space_group_name_H-M   'P 1'
#
loop_
_entity.id
_entity.type
_entity.pdbx_description
1 polymer ?
#
loop_
_entity_poly.entity_id
_entity_poly.type
_entity_poly.pdbx_seq_one_letter_code
_entity_poly.pdbx_strand_id
1 'polypeptide(L)'
;MKTVHKSVLIWYSPEEMYALVTDVARYPQFLPWCDHAAVVALDGHGMTAEVGIAFAGVRQTFTTRNVHTSPSCVDMKLVSGPFSKLDGQWNFHALGDGSQRACKVDLLLNYGFDSATLARLVGPVFDKIAASLVDAFVKRAQQVYGE
;
A
#
# COMPACT_ATOMS: atom_id res chain seq x y z
N MET A 1 3.37 14.81 11.98
CA MET A 1 3.06 13.46 11.50
C MET A 1 1.62 13.41 11.00
N LYS A 2 1.40 12.69 9.90
CA LYS A 2 0.07 12.51 9.34
C LYS A 2 -0.39 11.08 9.48
N THR A 3 -1.70 10.91 9.59
CA THR A 3 -2.36 9.61 9.65
C THR A 3 -3.45 9.57 8.59
N VAL A 4 -3.45 8.54 7.77
CA VAL A 4 -4.52 8.26 6.80
C VAL A 4 -5.15 6.94 7.19
N HIS A 5 -6.47 6.94 7.32
CA HIS A 5 -7.23 5.73 7.62
C HIS A 5 -8.39 5.64 6.64
N LYS A 6 -8.41 4.57 5.86
CA LYS A 6 -9.44 4.31 4.85
C LYS A 6 -9.98 2.91 4.99
N SER A 7 -11.29 2.76 4.81
CA SER A 7 -11.96 1.46 4.83
C SER A 7 -12.97 1.38 3.70
N VAL A 8 -13.13 0.20 3.13
CA VAL A 8 -14.11 -0.05 2.07
C VAL A 8 -14.63 -1.49 2.18
N LEU A 9 -15.92 -1.66 1.85
CA LEU A 9 -16.54 -2.98 1.73
C LEU A 9 -16.62 -3.34 0.26
N ILE A 10 -16.13 -4.52 -0.13
CA ILE A 10 -16.07 -4.93 -1.53
C ILE A 10 -16.44 -6.39 -1.70
N TRP A 11 -16.82 -6.75 -2.93
CA TRP A 11 -17.25 -8.10 -3.30
C TRP A 11 -16.10 -8.97 -3.82
N TYR A 12 -14.94 -8.87 -3.17
CA TYR A 12 -13.77 -9.73 -3.40
C TYR A 12 -13.33 -10.29 -2.06
N SER A 13 -12.74 -11.50 -2.08
CA SER A 13 -12.34 -12.16 -0.85
C SER A 13 -11.08 -11.51 -0.22
N PRO A 14 -10.83 -11.74 1.07
CA PRO A 14 -9.57 -11.32 1.68
C PRO A 14 -8.35 -11.85 0.92
N GLU A 15 -8.37 -13.10 0.48
CA GLU A 15 -7.29 -13.73 -0.28
C GLU A 15 -7.04 -12.99 -1.60
N GLU A 16 -8.09 -12.59 -2.30
CA GLU A 16 -7.98 -11.87 -3.56
C GLU A 16 -7.33 -10.50 -3.37
N MET A 17 -7.77 -9.75 -2.35
CA MET A 17 -7.21 -8.42 -2.08
C MET A 17 -5.80 -8.51 -1.52
N TYR A 18 -5.53 -9.46 -0.65
CA TYR A 18 -4.20 -9.72 -0.12
C TYR A 18 -3.21 -10.01 -1.26
N ALA A 19 -3.61 -10.83 -2.23
CA ALA A 19 -2.77 -11.16 -3.37
C ALA A 19 -2.37 -9.93 -4.19
N LEU A 20 -3.28 -8.98 -4.37
CA LEU A 20 -2.98 -7.74 -5.10
C LEU A 20 -2.01 -6.84 -4.32
N VAL A 21 -2.23 -6.69 -3.03
CA VAL A 21 -1.41 -5.81 -2.18
C VAL A 21 0.01 -6.36 -2.03
N THR A 22 0.17 -7.68 -2.00
CA THR A 22 1.50 -8.30 -1.86
C THR A 22 2.23 -8.48 -3.20
N ASP A 23 1.57 -8.25 -4.33
CA ASP A 23 2.19 -8.35 -5.65
C ASP A 23 2.86 -7.02 -6.04
N VAL A 24 3.89 -6.67 -5.28
CA VAL A 24 4.57 -5.36 -5.37
C VAL A 24 5.16 -5.09 -6.74
N ALA A 25 5.73 -6.10 -7.39
CA ALA A 25 6.38 -5.93 -8.69
C ALA A 25 5.43 -5.43 -9.78
N ARG A 26 4.12 -5.58 -9.59
CA ARG A 26 3.10 -5.14 -10.56
C ARG A 26 2.52 -3.75 -10.27
N TYR A 27 2.94 -3.11 -9.19
CA TYR A 27 2.44 -1.78 -8.82
C TYR A 27 2.54 -0.75 -9.96
N PRO A 28 3.63 -0.68 -10.73
CA PRO A 28 3.69 0.30 -11.85
C PRO A 28 2.63 0.09 -12.91
N GLN A 29 2.02 -1.08 -13.00
CA GLN A 29 1.01 -1.36 -14.03
C GLN A 29 -0.32 -0.65 -13.77
N PHE A 30 -0.61 -0.26 -12.52
CA PHE A 30 -1.90 0.34 -12.19
C PHE A 30 -1.85 1.52 -11.23
N LEU A 31 -0.67 1.82 -10.66
CA LEU A 31 -0.49 3.01 -9.80
C LEU A 31 0.22 4.08 -10.64
N PRO A 32 -0.50 5.13 -11.08
CA PRO A 32 0.06 6.10 -12.04
C PRO A 32 1.25 6.90 -11.50
N TRP A 33 1.39 6.96 -10.20
CA TRP A 33 2.50 7.65 -9.53
C TRP A 33 3.73 6.74 -9.31
N CYS A 34 3.59 5.44 -9.56
CA CYS A 34 4.66 4.47 -9.29
C CYS A 34 5.43 4.17 -10.56
N ASP A 35 6.70 4.56 -10.62
CA ASP A 35 7.52 4.33 -11.80
C ASP A 35 8.30 3.01 -11.76
N HIS A 36 8.54 2.51 -10.56
CA HIS A 36 9.16 1.17 -10.40
C HIS A 36 8.80 0.60 -9.03
N ALA A 37 8.80 -0.72 -8.94
CA ALA A 37 8.61 -1.42 -7.69
C ALA A 37 9.29 -2.78 -7.78
N ALA A 38 9.94 -3.20 -6.69
CA ALA A 38 10.68 -4.44 -6.68
C ALA A 38 10.67 -5.09 -5.31
N VAL A 39 10.67 -6.41 -5.28
CA VAL A 39 10.93 -7.18 -4.07
C VAL A 39 12.44 -7.34 -3.95
N VAL A 40 13.03 -6.68 -2.95
CA VAL A 40 14.48 -6.69 -2.73
C VAL A 40 14.90 -7.96 -1.99
N ALA A 41 14.09 -8.41 -1.06
CA ALA A 41 14.34 -9.64 -0.29
C ALA A 41 13.01 -10.27 0.09
N LEU A 42 12.98 -11.59 0.13
CA LEU A 42 11.78 -12.36 0.47
C LEU A 42 12.17 -13.47 1.45
N ASP A 43 11.37 -13.66 2.49
CA ASP A 43 11.57 -14.73 3.46
C ASP A 43 10.22 -15.31 3.90
N GLY A 44 10.23 -16.23 4.88
CA GLY A 44 9.02 -16.89 5.35
C GLY A 44 8.03 -16.00 6.10
N HIS A 45 8.41 -14.76 6.44
CA HIS A 45 7.58 -13.83 7.21
C HIS A 45 7.08 -12.66 6.37
N GLY A 46 7.65 -12.43 5.21
CA GLY A 46 7.27 -11.29 4.37
C GLY A 46 8.36 -10.89 3.40
N MET A 47 8.43 -9.61 3.10
CA MET A 47 9.38 -9.09 2.12
C MET A 47 9.92 -7.72 2.48
N THR A 48 11.07 -7.39 1.90
CA THR A 48 11.57 -6.02 1.83
C THR A 48 11.28 -5.52 0.42
N ALA A 49 10.53 -4.43 0.31
CA ALA A 49 10.06 -3.92 -0.97
C ALA A 49 10.54 -2.50 -1.21
N GLU A 50 10.92 -2.22 -2.45
CA GLU A 50 11.32 -0.89 -2.90
C GLU A 50 10.25 -0.34 -3.83
N VAL A 51 9.83 0.91 -3.61
CA VAL A 51 8.80 1.57 -4.41
C VAL A 51 9.27 2.95 -4.82
N GLY A 52 9.15 3.26 -6.10
CA GLY A 52 9.50 4.56 -6.65
C GLY A 52 8.28 5.43 -6.88
N ILE A 53 8.37 6.68 -6.47
CA ILE A 53 7.37 7.72 -6.71
C ILE A 53 7.87 8.64 -7.82
N ALA A 54 7.05 8.85 -8.85
CA ALA A 54 7.30 9.84 -9.90
C ALA A 54 5.98 10.50 -10.25
N PHE A 55 5.74 11.69 -9.68
CA PHE A 55 4.45 12.38 -9.84
C PHE A 55 4.61 13.86 -9.56
N ALA A 56 4.01 14.70 -10.40
CA ALA A 56 3.99 16.16 -10.22
C ALA A 56 5.38 16.76 -9.97
N GLY A 57 6.40 16.27 -10.69
CA GLY A 57 7.77 16.76 -10.56
C GLY A 57 8.55 16.19 -9.39
N VAL A 58 7.92 15.36 -8.56
CA VAL A 58 8.58 14.69 -7.43
C VAL A 58 9.05 13.31 -7.86
N ARG A 59 10.31 12.98 -7.53
CA ARG A 59 10.86 11.66 -7.80
C ARG A 59 11.61 11.19 -6.57
N GLN A 60 11.09 10.16 -5.92
CA GLN A 60 11.63 9.60 -4.68
C GLN A 60 11.50 8.08 -4.69
N THR A 61 12.41 7.42 -3.99
CA THR A 61 12.35 5.97 -3.79
C THR A 61 12.36 5.70 -2.29
N PHE A 62 11.55 4.76 -1.85
CA PHE A 62 11.55 4.33 -0.46
C PHE A 62 11.47 2.82 -0.37
N THR A 63 11.96 2.28 0.73
CA THR A 63 12.02 0.85 0.99
C THR A 63 11.32 0.56 2.32
N THR A 64 10.47 -0.45 2.33
CA THR A 64 9.75 -0.89 3.53
C THR A 64 10.00 -2.36 3.80
N ARG A 65 9.96 -2.73 5.08
CA ARG A 65 9.86 -4.12 5.49
C ARG A 65 8.39 -4.44 5.72
N ASN A 66 7.87 -5.40 4.96
CA ASN A 66 6.48 -5.81 5.02
C ASN A 66 6.40 -7.19 5.65
N VAL A 67 5.68 -7.30 6.76
CA VAL A 67 5.43 -8.59 7.43
C VAL A 67 4.03 -9.04 7.04
N HIS A 68 3.94 -10.24 6.51
CA HIS A 68 2.70 -10.80 5.97
C HIS A 68 2.06 -11.78 6.95
N THR A 69 0.78 -11.59 7.22
CA THR A 69 -0.06 -12.55 7.94
C THR A 69 -1.20 -12.92 7.01
N SER A 70 -0.93 -13.90 6.14
CA SER A 70 -1.88 -14.30 5.09
C SER A 70 -3.14 -14.92 5.66
N PRO A 71 -4.31 -14.59 5.12
CA PRO A 71 -4.60 -13.57 4.11
C PRO A 71 -5.14 -12.27 4.72
N SER A 72 -4.90 -12.01 5.99
CA SER A 72 -5.62 -11.00 6.76
C SER A 72 -4.89 -9.69 6.95
N CYS A 73 -3.55 -9.68 6.88
CA CYS A 73 -2.79 -8.51 7.30
C CYS A 73 -1.45 -8.38 6.59
N VAL A 74 -1.08 -7.13 6.29
CA VAL A 74 0.28 -6.76 5.87
C VAL A 74 0.70 -5.56 6.71
N ASP A 75 1.75 -5.73 7.51
CA ASP A 75 2.37 -4.65 8.29
C ASP A 75 3.57 -4.10 7.54
N MET A 76 3.67 -2.78 7.44
CA MET A 76 4.74 -2.11 6.71
C MET A 76 5.49 -1.16 7.63
N LYS A 77 6.82 -1.20 7.57
CA LYS A 77 7.69 -0.27 8.30
C LYS A 77 8.80 0.23 7.41
N LEU A 78 9.17 1.49 7.59
CA LEU A 78 10.23 2.13 6.82
C LEU A 78 11.57 1.47 7.07
N VAL A 79 12.30 1.18 5.99
CA VAL A 79 13.72 0.81 6.02
C VAL A 79 14.57 2.01 5.60
N SER A 80 14.20 2.67 4.48
CA SER A 80 14.90 3.85 4.00
C SER A 80 13.98 4.67 3.10
N GLY A 81 14.24 5.98 3.01
CA GLY A 81 13.48 6.88 2.18
C GLY A 81 13.45 8.29 2.75
N PRO A 82 12.66 9.21 2.14
CA PRO A 82 12.62 10.61 2.54
C PRO A 82 11.78 10.89 3.79
N PHE A 83 11.44 9.86 4.55
CA PHE A 83 10.56 9.96 5.71
C PHE A 83 11.34 9.89 7.01
N SER A 84 10.88 10.64 8.03
CA SER A 84 11.30 10.41 9.42
C SER A 84 10.60 9.18 9.98
N LYS A 85 9.38 8.93 9.51
CA LYS A 85 8.59 7.78 9.89
C LYS A 85 7.67 7.40 8.74
N LEU A 86 7.53 6.11 8.51
CA LEU A 86 6.51 5.56 7.65
C LEU A 86 6.19 4.17 8.17
N ASP A 87 4.97 4.00 8.66
CA ASP A 87 4.46 2.69 9.00
C ASP A 87 3.00 2.59 8.57
N GLY A 88 2.57 1.38 8.33
CA GLY A 88 1.20 1.17 7.88
C GLY A 88 0.76 -0.26 8.08
N GLN A 89 -0.53 -0.45 7.91
CA GLN A 89 -1.13 -1.77 8.04
C GLN A 89 -2.31 -1.88 7.09
N TRP A 90 -2.29 -2.94 6.30
CA TRP A 90 -3.45 -3.39 5.56
C TRP A 90 -4.13 -4.50 6.35
N ASN A 91 -5.44 -4.42 6.49
CA ASN A 91 -6.23 -5.50 7.08
C ASN A 91 -7.34 -5.89 6.11
N PHE A 92 -7.56 -7.18 5.96
CA PHE A 92 -8.59 -7.75 5.09
C PHE A 92 -9.49 -8.63 5.95
N HIS A 93 -10.68 -8.13 6.29
CA HIS A 93 -11.60 -8.80 7.19
C HIS A 93 -12.70 -9.49 6.39
N ALA A 94 -12.81 -10.81 6.50
CA ALA A 94 -13.90 -11.55 5.90
C ALA A 94 -15.23 -11.04 6.47
N LEU A 95 -16.27 -10.99 5.63
CA LEU A 95 -17.60 -10.57 6.03
C LEU A 95 -18.46 -11.79 6.36
N GLY A 96 -19.33 -11.63 7.36
CA GLY A 96 -20.18 -12.70 7.82
C GLY A 96 -19.36 -13.86 8.40
N ASP A 97 -19.63 -15.06 7.96
CA ASP A 97 -18.98 -16.28 8.41
C ASP A 97 -17.73 -16.63 7.56
N GLY A 98 -17.36 -15.76 6.63
CA GLY A 98 -16.23 -16.00 5.74
C GLY A 98 -16.52 -16.86 4.52
N SER A 99 -17.75 -17.31 4.35
CA SER A 99 -18.14 -18.13 3.19
C SER A 99 -18.41 -17.29 1.95
N GLN A 100 -18.58 -15.98 2.09
CA GLN A 100 -18.90 -15.08 0.99
C GLN A 100 -17.64 -14.52 0.37
N ARG A 101 -17.68 -14.26 -0.94
CA ARG A 101 -16.62 -13.55 -1.66
C ARG A 101 -16.78 -12.06 -1.40
N ALA A 102 -16.40 -11.64 -0.20
CA ALA A 102 -16.53 -10.25 0.24
C ALA A 102 -15.58 -9.99 1.39
N CYS A 103 -15.09 -8.75 1.50
CA CYS A 103 -14.29 -8.37 2.66
C CYS A 103 -14.37 -6.87 2.93
N LYS A 104 -13.96 -6.49 4.14
CA LYS A 104 -13.66 -5.11 4.48
C LYS A 104 -12.15 -4.91 4.34
N VAL A 105 -11.76 -4.02 3.46
CA VAL A 105 -10.35 -3.60 3.30
C VAL A 105 -10.13 -2.38 4.17
N ASP A 106 -9.11 -2.42 5.01
CA ASP A 106 -8.79 -1.36 5.95
C ASP A 106 -7.31 -1.00 5.80
N LEU A 107 -7.02 0.29 5.59
CA LEU A 107 -5.65 0.78 5.47
C LEU A 107 -5.42 1.88 6.48
N LEU A 108 -4.36 1.72 7.28
CA LEU A 108 -3.87 2.74 8.20
C LEU A 108 -2.43 3.08 7.82
N LEU A 109 -2.15 4.35 7.58
CA LEU A 109 -0.79 4.84 7.30
C LEU A 109 -0.45 5.97 8.24
N ASN A 110 0.75 5.92 8.82
CA ASN A 110 1.33 7.00 9.61
C ASN A 110 2.65 7.40 8.95
N TYR A 111 2.85 8.70 8.69
CA TYR A 111 4.08 9.15 8.05
C TYR A 111 4.44 10.58 8.42
N GLY A 112 5.73 10.85 8.34
CA GLY A 112 6.31 12.18 8.50
C GLY A 112 7.59 12.27 7.69
N PHE A 113 8.14 13.48 7.53
CA PHE A 113 9.32 13.71 6.69
C PHE A 113 10.50 14.16 7.52
N ASP A 114 11.72 13.86 7.03
CA ASP A 114 12.97 14.16 7.74
C ASP A 114 13.25 15.65 7.89
N SER A 115 12.70 16.48 7.02
CA SER A 115 12.94 17.92 7.05
C SER A 115 11.71 18.69 6.63
N ALA A 116 11.65 19.97 7.01
CA ALA A 116 10.59 20.86 6.57
C ALA A 116 10.57 21.03 5.05
N THR A 117 11.74 21.00 4.41
CA THR A 117 11.85 21.09 2.95
C THR A 117 11.21 19.87 2.29
N LEU A 118 11.54 18.67 2.75
CA LEU A 118 10.93 17.44 2.22
C LEU A 118 9.43 17.42 2.48
N ALA A 119 8.99 17.83 3.66
CA ALA A 119 7.56 17.91 3.98
C ALA A 119 6.81 18.82 3.01
N ARG A 120 7.43 19.94 2.62
CA ARG A 120 6.83 20.90 1.70
C ARG A 120 6.79 20.39 0.26
N LEU A 121 7.85 19.73 -0.20
CA LEU A 121 7.99 19.28 -1.58
C LEU A 121 7.29 17.94 -1.83
N VAL A 122 7.48 16.97 -0.95
CA VAL A 122 6.99 15.60 -1.11
C VAL A 122 5.62 15.40 -0.45
N GLY A 123 5.37 16.12 0.64
CA GLY A 123 4.16 15.94 1.45
C GLY A 123 2.86 16.02 0.66
N PRO A 124 2.61 17.10 -0.14
CA PRO A 124 1.36 17.21 -0.88
C PRO A 124 1.18 16.07 -1.91
N VAL A 125 2.26 15.62 -2.53
CA VAL A 125 2.24 14.50 -3.48
C VAL A 125 1.90 13.21 -2.73
N PHE A 126 2.58 12.95 -1.62
CA PHE A 126 2.36 11.74 -0.84
C PHE A 126 0.95 11.71 -0.21
N ASP A 127 0.43 12.86 0.20
CA ASP A 127 -0.94 12.97 0.71
C ASP A 127 -1.97 12.49 -0.32
N LYS A 128 -1.78 12.88 -1.59
CA LYS A 128 -2.65 12.44 -2.68
C LYS A 128 -2.52 10.94 -2.93
N ILE A 129 -1.29 10.44 -2.92
CA ILE A 129 -1.01 9.00 -3.10
C ILE A 129 -1.74 8.21 -2.01
N ALA A 130 -1.54 8.57 -0.75
CA ALA A 130 -2.13 7.87 0.39
C ALA A 130 -3.67 7.91 0.35
N ALA A 131 -4.24 9.05 -0.01
CA ALA A 131 -5.68 9.22 -0.08
C ALA A 131 -6.33 8.38 -1.19
N SER A 132 -5.60 8.09 -2.27
CA SER A 132 -6.13 7.36 -3.43
C SER A 132 -5.80 5.87 -3.43
N LEU A 133 -5.00 5.41 -2.48
CA LEU A 133 -4.38 4.09 -2.55
C LEU A 133 -5.42 2.96 -2.50
N VAL A 134 -6.36 3.01 -1.57
CA VAL A 134 -7.41 1.98 -1.45
C VAL A 134 -8.24 1.90 -2.73
N ASP A 135 -8.65 3.05 -3.25
CA ASP A 135 -9.45 3.11 -4.48
C ASP A 135 -8.70 2.52 -5.68
N ALA A 136 -7.39 2.74 -5.76
CA ALA A 136 -6.56 2.20 -6.82
C ALA A 136 -6.53 0.66 -6.77
N PHE A 137 -6.42 0.08 -5.59
CA PHE A 137 -6.45 -1.37 -5.43
C PHE A 137 -7.83 -1.97 -5.72
N VAL A 138 -8.90 -1.28 -5.34
CA VAL A 138 -10.26 -1.71 -5.67
C VAL A 138 -10.45 -1.73 -7.19
N LYS A 139 -10.01 -0.68 -7.87
CA LYS A 139 -10.08 -0.60 -9.33
C LYS A 139 -9.25 -1.70 -9.99
N ARG A 140 -8.07 -1.98 -9.43
CA ARG A 140 -7.23 -3.08 -9.94
C ARG A 140 -7.91 -4.43 -9.78
N ALA A 141 -8.59 -4.66 -8.65
CA ALA A 141 -9.36 -5.88 -8.42
C ALA A 141 -10.44 -6.07 -9.49
N GLN A 142 -11.13 -4.99 -9.87
CA GLN A 142 -12.11 -5.04 -10.93
C GLN A 142 -11.49 -5.42 -12.28
N GLN A 143 -10.28 -4.94 -12.56
CA GLN A 143 -9.55 -5.27 -13.79
C GLN A 143 -9.08 -6.72 -13.83
N VAL A 144 -8.61 -7.24 -12.70
CA VAL A 144 -7.99 -8.57 -12.62
C VAL A 144 -9.03 -9.67 -12.43
N TYR A 145 -9.98 -9.43 -11.54
CA TYR A 145 -10.96 -10.46 -11.15
C TYR A 145 -12.32 -10.30 -11.80
N GLY A 146 -12.59 -9.13 -12.34
CA GLY A 146 -13.89 -8.82 -12.90
C GLY A 146 -14.97 -8.71 -11.82
N GLU A 147 -16.18 -9.05 -12.18
CA GLU A 147 -17.29 -9.01 -11.24
C GLU A 147 -17.55 -10.38 -10.56
#